data_0d129053097c0981bfc5e48535d8f73d
#
_entry.id   0d129053097c0981bfc5e48535d8f73d
#
_cell.length_a   1.000
_cell.length_b   1.000
_cell.length_c   1.000
_cell.angle_alpha   90.00
_cell.angle_beta   90.00
_cell.angle_gamma   90.00
#
_symmetry.space_group_name_H-M   'P 1'
#
loop_
_entity.id
_entity.type
_entity.pdbx_description
1 polymer ?
#
loop_
_entity_poly.entity_id
_entity_poly.type
_entity_poly.pdbx_seq_one_letter_code
_entity_poly.pdbx_strand_id
1 'polypeptide(L)'
;MKLESLALHHGYKSESTTKAAAVPIYQTTSYTFDDTQHGADLFDLKVQGNIYTRIMNPTTAVLEQRIAAMEGGIGALAVASGMAAITYAIQCLCETGDNIVSTSQLYGGTYNLFAHTFPRQGIEARMVSHDDFEGFDNAIDEKTKAVFCESIGNPAGNIVDITRLAAIAHKHGVPLIVDNTVATPYLCRPFELGADIVVHSLTKYIGGHGTSIGGVIVDSGKFDWVANKTRFAVMNEPDPSYHGVVYTEALGEAAYIGRCRVVPLRNTGAAISPMNAFQIMQGLETLGLRMDRHCENAEKLAHFLQQHEKVEWVNYAALPSSPFHKTCQTITNGKASGILSFGIAGGAAAGARFIDALEMVLRLVNIGDAKSLACHPASTTHRQLNAEELAAAGVSEDLVRISVGIEHIDDIIADVTQALEQA
;
A
#
# COMPACT_ATOMS: atom_id res chain seq x y z
N MET A 1 17.86 11.88 9.69
CA MET A 1 17.15 12.94 8.92
C MET A 1 15.66 12.85 9.25
N LYS A 2 14.91 13.95 9.16
CA LYS A 2 13.43 13.94 9.22
C LYS A 2 12.87 13.41 7.91
N LEU A 3 11.60 13.02 7.89
CA LEU A 3 10.96 12.32 6.78
C LEU A 3 11.05 13.09 5.46
N GLU A 4 10.82 14.40 5.48
CA GLU A 4 10.88 15.28 4.31
C GLU A 4 12.31 15.32 3.72
N SER A 5 13.33 15.32 4.59
CA SER A 5 14.74 15.27 4.16
C SER A 5 15.13 13.89 3.63
N LEU A 6 14.57 12.80 4.19
CA LEU A 6 14.75 11.44 3.65
C LEU A 6 14.19 11.34 2.23
N ALA A 7 13.00 11.87 2.01
CA ALA A 7 12.34 11.89 0.70
C ALA A 7 13.19 12.55 -0.41
N LEU A 8 13.98 13.56 -0.04
CA LEU A 8 14.81 14.34 -0.98
C LEU A 8 16.21 13.77 -1.18
N HIS A 9 16.85 13.26 -0.11
CA HIS A 9 18.29 13.04 -0.11
C HIS A 9 18.73 11.60 0.10
N HIS A 10 17.88 10.73 0.68
CA HIS A 10 18.31 9.38 1.01
C HIS A 10 18.50 8.52 -0.24
N GLY A 11 19.46 7.59 -0.18
CA GLY A 11 19.69 6.58 -1.21
C GLY A 11 20.41 7.05 -2.48
N TYR A 12 20.73 8.36 -2.60
CA TYR A 12 21.49 8.85 -3.75
C TYR A 12 22.68 9.70 -3.34
N LYS A 13 23.82 9.40 -3.95
CA LYS A 13 25.00 10.27 -3.97
C LYS A 13 25.33 10.56 -5.41
N SER A 14 25.74 11.80 -5.72
CA SER A 14 26.10 12.21 -7.08
C SER A 14 27.04 11.20 -7.73
N GLU A 15 26.68 10.74 -8.92
CA GLU A 15 27.45 9.76 -9.68
C GLU A 15 28.89 10.30 -9.92
N SER A 16 29.88 9.40 -9.78
CA SER A 16 31.29 9.81 -9.73
C SER A 16 31.81 10.41 -11.02
N THR A 17 31.29 9.98 -12.16
CA THR A 17 31.78 10.38 -13.50
C THR A 17 31.14 11.69 -13.95
N THR A 18 29.82 11.80 -13.93
CA THR A 18 29.08 12.95 -14.44
C THR A 18 28.78 14.01 -13.40
N LYS A 19 28.84 13.66 -12.10
CA LYS A 19 28.44 14.50 -10.95
C LYS A 19 26.99 14.98 -11.04
N ALA A 20 26.11 14.19 -11.68
CA ALA A 20 24.69 14.52 -11.80
C ALA A 20 24.06 14.73 -10.42
N ALA A 21 23.34 15.84 -10.24
CA ALA A 21 22.64 16.15 -9.01
C ALA A 21 21.31 15.36 -8.89
N ALA A 22 20.60 15.22 -10.02
CA ALA A 22 19.40 14.39 -10.10
C ALA A 22 19.77 12.91 -10.30
N VAL A 23 18.91 12.02 -9.83
CA VAL A 23 19.09 10.56 -10.01
C VAL A 23 19.04 10.24 -11.51
N PRO A 24 20.07 9.61 -12.10
CA PRO A 24 20.06 9.21 -13.50
C PRO A 24 19.05 8.08 -13.77
N ILE A 25 18.49 8.05 -14.98
CA ILE A 25 17.62 6.96 -15.43
C ILE A 25 18.47 5.93 -16.17
N TYR A 26 18.70 4.78 -15.55
CA TYR A 26 19.41 3.66 -16.17
C TYR A 26 18.45 2.78 -16.94
N GLN A 27 18.11 3.22 -18.15
CA GLN A 27 17.18 2.51 -19.05
C GLN A 27 17.94 1.42 -19.82
N THR A 28 18.26 0.33 -19.13
CA THR A 28 18.95 -0.84 -19.69
C THR A 28 18.34 -2.14 -19.16
N THR A 29 18.46 -3.23 -19.90
CA THR A 29 18.04 -4.57 -19.46
C THR A 29 19.13 -5.28 -18.68
N SER A 30 20.37 -5.15 -19.05
CA SER A 30 21.52 -5.94 -18.56
C SER A 30 22.76 -5.06 -18.36
N TYR A 31 23.70 -5.61 -17.62
CA TYR A 31 24.96 -4.96 -17.27
C TYR A 31 26.13 -5.86 -17.69
N THR A 32 27.25 -5.25 -18.10
CA THR A 32 28.45 -6.00 -18.44
C THR A 32 29.21 -6.42 -17.20
N PHE A 33 29.87 -7.56 -17.27
CA PHE A 33 30.80 -8.04 -16.26
C PHE A 33 32.23 -7.65 -16.64
N ASP A 34 33.10 -7.48 -15.63
CA ASP A 34 34.52 -7.24 -15.87
C ASP A 34 35.19 -8.46 -16.50
N ASP A 35 34.81 -9.66 -16.00
CA ASP A 35 35.23 -10.96 -16.51
C ASP A 35 34.23 -12.06 -16.12
N THR A 36 34.49 -13.31 -16.50
CA THR A 36 33.63 -14.47 -16.21
C THR A 36 33.54 -14.76 -14.70
N GLN A 37 34.61 -14.53 -13.95
CA GLN A 37 34.65 -14.75 -12.51
C GLN A 37 33.79 -13.72 -11.78
N HIS A 38 33.87 -12.42 -12.17
CA HIS A 38 33.02 -11.37 -11.64
C HIS A 38 31.53 -11.71 -11.88
N GLY A 39 31.19 -12.21 -13.08
CA GLY A 39 29.82 -12.68 -13.36
C GLY A 39 29.39 -13.82 -12.42
N ALA A 40 30.25 -14.81 -12.22
CA ALA A 40 29.96 -15.93 -11.31
C ALA A 40 29.74 -15.46 -9.87
N ASP A 41 30.60 -14.56 -9.37
CA ASP A 41 30.55 -14.05 -8.01
C ASP A 41 29.29 -13.19 -7.73
N LEU A 42 28.79 -12.47 -8.75
CA LEU A 42 27.51 -11.76 -8.69
C LEU A 42 26.33 -12.74 -8.53
N PHE A 43 26.30 -13.83 -9.33
CA PHE A 43 25.25 -14.85 -9.24
C PHE A 43 25.31 -15.64 -7.93
N ASP A 44 26.49 -15.86 -7.40
CA ASP A 44 26.70 -16.52 -6.11
C ASP A 44 26.47 -15.60 -4.90
N LEU A 45 26.08 -14.34 -5.11
CA LEU A 45 25.91 -13.30 -4.07
C LEU A 45 27.17 -12.99 -3.26
N LYS A 46 28.36 -13.30 -3.78
CA LYS A 46 29.67 -13.03 -3.13
C LYS A 46 30.06 -11.57 -3.22
N VAL A 47 29.64 -10.89 -4.30
CA VAL A 47 29.88 -9.46 -4.53
C VAL A 47 28.57 -8.76 -4.85
N GLN A 48 28.51 -7.46 -4.52
CA GLN A 48 27.36 -6.63 -4.88
C GLN A 48 27.54 -6.01 -6.27
N GLY A 49 26.46 -5.95 -7.05
CA GLY A 49 26.49 -5.33 -8.38
C GLY A 49 25.17 -5.53 -9.13
N ASN A 50 25.14 -5.00 -10.35
CA ASN A 50 23.97 -5.09 -11.21
C ASN A 50 24.15 -6.23 -12.22
N ILE A 51 23.11 -7.03 -12.40
CA ILE A 51 23.07 -8.14 -13.37
C ILE A 51 22.02 -7.87 -14.43
N TYR A 52 20.77 -7.66 -14.01
CA TYR A 52 19.63 -7.56 -14.88
C TYR A 52 18.53 -6.72 -14.24
N THR A 53 17.97 -5.76 -14.98
CA THR A 53 17.04 -4.73 -14.46
C THR A 53 15.78 -5.30 -13.81
N ARG A 54 15.30 -6.47 -14.22
CA ARG A 54 14.16 -7.13 -13.55
C ARG A 54 14.42 -7.36 -12.04
N ILE A 55 15.67 -7.63 -11.66
CA ILE A 55 16.05 -7.97 -10.29
C ILE A 55 16.61 -6.75 -9.56
N MET A 56 17.42 -5.95 -10.24
CA MET A 56 18.11 -4.79 -9.70
C MET A 56 18.44 -3.74 -10.77
N ASN A 57 18.23 -2.47 -10.42
CA ASN A 57 18.54 -1.34 -11.30
C ASN A 57 18.92 -0.14 -10.43
N PRO A 58 19.98 0.64 -10.77
CA PRO A 58 20.45 1.76 -9.93
C PRO A 58 19.38 2.84 -9.68
N THR A 59 18.53 3.15 -10.67
CA THR A 59 17.43 4.12 -10.51
C THR A 59 16.39 3.57 -9.53
N THR A 60 15.98 2.32 -9.70
CA THR A 60 15.01 1.65 -8.83
C THR A 60 15.55 1.51 -7.40
N ALA A 61 16.85 1.22 -7.26
CA ALA A 61 17.49 1.09 -5.94
C ALA A 61 17.39 2.38 -5.12
N VAL A 62 17.46 3.56 -5.72
CA VAL A 62 17.27 4.84 -5.01
C VAL A 62 15.83 4.94 -4.47
N LEU A 63 14.83 4.60 -5.27
CA LEU A 63 13.43 4.57 -4.85
C LEU A 63 13.24 3.62 -3.67
N GLU A 64 13.76 2.39 -3.78
CA GLU A 64 13.69 1.36 -2.72
C GLU A 64 14.32 1.86 -1.41
N GLN A 65 15.52 2.43 -1.47
CA GLN A 65 16.22 2.96 -0.30
C GLN A 65 15.47 4.13 0.36
N ARG A 66 14.92 5.06 -0.43
CA ARG A 66 14.12 6.17 0.09
C ARG A 66 12.88 5.70 0.82
N ILE A 67 12.10 4.82 0.20
CA ILE A 67 10.87 4.30 0.83
C ILE A 67 11.20 3.49 2.08
N ALA A 68 12.21 2.62 2.04
CA ALA A 68 12.67 1.86 3.21
C ALA A 68 13.02 2.80 4.38
N ALA A 69 13.80 3.85 4.12
CA ALA A 69 14.19 4.82 5.14
C ALA A 69 13.02 5.64 5.68
N MET A 70 12.05 6.00 4.83
CA MET A 70 10.85 6.75 5.24
C MET A 70 9.94 5.91 6.12
N GLU A 71 9.75 4.63 5.84
CA GLU A 71 9.02 3.70 6.70
C GLU A 71 9.82 3.28 7.94
N GLY A 72 11.16 3.37 7.90
CA GLY A 72 12.05 2.89 8.96
C GLY A 72 12.36 1.40 8.88
N GLY A 73 12.26 0.84 7.66
CA GLY A 73 12.62 -0.54 7.35
C GLY A 73 14.09 -0.69 6.98
N ILE A 74 14.55 -1.95 6.92
CA ILE A 74 15.93 -2.29 6.54
C ILE A 74 16.13 -2.42 5.03
N GLY A 75 15.05 -2.67 4.29
CA GLY A 75 15.10 -2.84 2.85
C GLY A 75 13.72 -2.77 2.21
N ALA A 76 13.71 -2.50 0.91
CA ALA A 76 12.50 -2.48 0.11
C ALA A 76 12.69 -3.15 -1.25
N LEU A 77 11.58 -3.54 -1.87
CA LEU A 77 11.51 -4.13 -3.19
C LEU A 77 10.42 -3.43 -4.01
N ALA A 78 10.82 -2.64 -4.99
CA ALA A 78 9.88 -2.01 -5.91
C ALA A 78 9.46 -2.97 -7.02
N VAL A 79 8.16 -2.98 -7.31
CA VAL A 79 7.51 -3.89 -8.26
C VAL A 79 6.52 -3.13 -9.16
N ALA A 80 6.00 -3.79 -10.17
CA ALA A 80 5.20 -3.17 -11.24
C ALA A 80 3.88 -2.54 -10.78
N SER A 81 3.31 -2.95 -9.64
CA SER A 81 2.04 -2.42 -9.12
C SER A 81 1.85 -2.73 -7.65
N GLY A 82 0.91 -2.02 -6.98
CA GLY A 82 0.51 -2.36 -5.62
C GLY A 82 -0.02 -3.79 -5.49
N MET A 83 -0.78 -4.27 -6.47
CA MET A 83 -1.26 -5.66 -6.48
C MET A 83 -0.11 -6.68 -6.57
N ALA A 84 0.93 -6.38 -7.35
CA ALA A 84 2.13 -7.22 -7.39
C ALA A 84 2.86 -7.20 -6.03
N ALA A 85 2.90 -6.06 -5.33
CA ALA A 85 3.48 -5.97 -4.00
C ALA A 85 2.73 -6.84 -2.99
N ILE A 86 1.40 -6.75 -2.93
CA ILE A 86 0.57 -7.59 -2.06
C ILE A 86 0.73 -9.07 -2.41
N THR A 87 0.64 -9.41 -3.69
CA THR A 87 0.79 -10.79 -4.16
C THR A 87 2.13 -11.39 -3.74
N TYR A 88 3.23 -10.65 -3.97
CA TYR A 88 4.57 -11.14 -3.65
C TYR A 88 4.83 -11.17 -2.14
N ALA A 89 4.28 -10.22 -1.39
CA ALA A 89 4.39 -10.24 0.07
C ALA A 89 3.80 -11.52 0.66
N ILE A 90 2.67 -11.98 0.15
CA ILE A 90 2.03 -13.23 0.60
C ILE A 90 2.72 -14.47 0.02
N GLN A 91 2.98 -14.51 -1.29
CA GLN A 91 3.63 -15.66 -1.94
C GLN A 91 5.06 -15.91 -1.47
N CYS A 92 5.71 -14.90 -0.90
CA CYS A 92 7.01 -15.08 -0.25
C CYS A 92 6.93 -15.95 1.01
N LEU A 93 5.77 -16.05 1.65
CA LEU A 93 5.55 -16.75 2.92
C LEU A 93 4.72 -18.02 2.78
N CYS A 94 3.75 -18.01 1.86
CA CYS A 94 2.73 -19.05 1.71
C CYS A 94 3.08 -20.07 0.63
N GLU A 95 2.77 -21.31 0.92
CA GLU A 95 2.72 -22.43 -0.02
C GLU A 95 1.29 -22.96 -0.15
N THR A 96 1.06 -23.90 -1.07
CA THR A 96 -0.24 -24.56 -1.21
C THR A 96 -0.63 -25.28 0.08
N GLY A 97 -1.80 -24.97 0.61
CA GLY A 97 -2.33 -25.49 1.86
C GLY A 97 -2.17 -24.56 3.07
N ASP A 98 -1.47 -23.43 2.89
CA ASP A 98 -1.36 -22.39 3.91
C ASP A 98 -2.54 -21.42 3.88
N ASN A 99 -2.65 -20.57 4.92
CA ASN A 99 -3.64 -19.52 4.99
C ASN A 99 -3.06 -18.19 5.49
N ILE A 100 -3.84 -17.14 5.28
CA ILE A 100 -3.67 -15.82 5.88
C ILE A 100 -4.96 -15.41 6.60
N VAL A 101 -4.85 -14.55 7.60
CA VAL A 101 -5.99 -13.89 8.25
C VAL A 101 -5.98 -12.41 7.87
N SER A 102 -7.08 -11.88 7.38
CA SER A 102 -7.14 -10.51 6.85
C SER A 102 -8.36 -9.76 7.36
N THR A 103 -8.26 -8.43 7.43
CA THR A 103 -9.46 -7.59 7.56
C THR A 103 -10.37 -7.80 6.34
N SER A 104 -11.70 -7.72 6.54
CA SER A 104 -12.68 -7.80 5.45
C SER A 104 -12.85 -6.48 4.69
N GLN A 105 -12.59 -5.35 5.34
CA GLN A 105 -12.64 -4.01 4.75
C GLN A 105 -11.34 -3.73 4.00
N LEU A 106 -11.32 -4.06 2.71
CA LEU A 106 -10.16 -3.96 1.84
C LEU A 106 -10.49 -3.22 0.54
N TYR A 107 -9.45 -2.74 -0.11
CA TYR A 107 -9.54 -2.37 -1.51
C TYR A 107 -10.09 -3.54 -2.36
N GLY A 108 -11.04 -3.26 -3.26
CA GLY A 108 -11.72 -4.31 -4.03
C GLY A 108 -10.80 -5.26 -4.80
N GLY A 109 -9.64 -4.78 -5.29
CA GLY A 109 -8.64 -5.64 -5.93
C GLY A 109 -7.97 -6.61 -4.95
N THR A 110 -7.68 -6.18 -3.72
CA THR A 110 -7.12 -7.03 -2.66
C THR A 110 -8.15 -8.06 -2.19
N TYR A 111 -9.41 -7.63 -2.02
CA TYR A 111 -10.50 -8.56 -1.70
C TYR A 111 -10.62 -9.67 -2.77
N ASN A 112 -10.66 -9.29 -4.05
CA ASN A 112 -10.74 -10.27 -5.15
C ASN A 112 -9.53 -11.21 -5.20
N LEU A 113 -8.32 -10.69 -4.93
CA LEU A 113 -7.10 -11.53 -4.84
C LEU A 113 -7.26 -12.59 -3.75
N PHE A 114 -7.70 -12.18 -2.56
CA PHE A 114 -7.81 -13.05 -1.39
C PHE A 114 -8.99 -14.01 -1.48
N ALA A 115 -10.16 -13.54 -1.90
CA ALA A 115 -11.38 -14.34 -1.94
C ALA A 115 -11.45 -15.30 -3.13
N HIS A 116 -10.83 -14.95 -4.27
CA HIS A 116 -11.04 -15.69 -5.51
C HIS A 116 -9.77 -16.20 -6.19
N THR A 117 -8.66 -15.45 -6.13
CA THR A 117 -7.42 -15.84 -6.83
C THR A 117 -6.56 -16.77 -5.99
N PHE A 118 -6.28 -16.43 -4.74
CA PHE A 118 -5.45 -17.24 -3.86
C PHE A 118 -6.03 -18.62 -3.55
N PRO A 119 -7.35 -18.82 -3.37
CA PRO A 119 -7.91 -20.17 -3.21
C PRO A 119 -7.63 -21.10 -4.39
N ARG A 120 -7.54 -20.57 -5.63
CA ARG A 120 -7.14 -21.35 -6.81
C ARG A 120 -5.66 -21.74 -6.81
N GLN A 121 -4.85 -21.06 -6.02
CA GLN A 121 -3.43 -21.38 -5.80
C GLN A 121 -3.23 -22.23 -4.52
N GLY A 122 -4.32 -22.59 -3.86
CA GLY A 122 -4.30 -23.38 -2.63
C GLY A 122 -3.98 -22.56 -1.36
N ILE A 123 -4.08 -21.24 -1.40
CA ILE A 123 -3.89 -20.35 -0.26
C ILE A 123 -5.27 -19.87 0.20
N GLU A 124 -5.67 -20.20 1.43
CA GLU A 124 -6.92 -19.71 2.04
C GLU A 124 -6.74 -18.29 2.60
N ALA A 125 -7.74 -17.42 2.46
CA ALA A 125 -7.78 -16.14 3.16
C ALA A 125 -9.03 -16.10 4.07
N ARG A 126 -8.82 -15.97 5.36
CA ARG A 126 -9.86 -15.88 6.40
C ARG A 126 -10.14 -14.41 6.68
N MET A 127 -11.36 -13.98 6.32
CA MET A 127 -11.77 -12.58 6.45
C MET A 127 -12.40 -12.33 7.82
N VAL A 128 -11.92 -11.32 8.54
CA VAL A 128 -12.39 -10.92 9.87
C VAL A 128 -12.71 -9.41 9.84
N SER A 129 -13.73 -8.96 10.57
CA SER A 129 -14.00 -7.52 10.68
C SER A 129 -12.82 -6.80 11.35
N HIS A 130 -12.49 -5.61 10.88
CA HIS A 130 -11.33 -4.82 11.35
C HIS A 130 -11.32 -4.52 12.86
N ASP A 131 -12.45 -4.62 13.53
CA ASP A 131 -12.66 -4.38 14.95
C ASP A 131 -12.88 -5.66 15.79
N ASP A 132 -12.98 -6.82 15.15
CA ASP A 132 -13.16 -8.12 15.80
C ASP A 132 -11.80 -8.78 16.13
N PHE A 133 -11.14 -8.25 17.15
CA PHE A 133 -9.83 -8.76 17.57
C PHE A 133 -9.86 -10.18 18.14
N GLU A 134 -10.99 -10.61 18.72
CA GLU A 134 -11.17 -12.00 19.16
C GLU A 134 -11.31 -12.93 17.96
N GLY A 135 -12.02 -12.50 16.92
CA GLY A 135 -12.09 -13.19 15.63
C GLY A 135 -10.72 -13.40 14.99
N PHE A 136 -9.84 -12.39 15.04
CA PHE A 136 -8.45 -12.54 14.58
C PHE A 136 -7.68 -13.58 15.39
N ASP A 137 -7.75 -13.52 16.72
CA ASP A 137 -7.05 -14.46 17.62
C ASP A 137 -7.51 -15.91 17.38
N ASN A 138 -8.81 -16.11 17.16
CA ASN A 138 -9.40 -17.42 16.88
C ASN A 138 -9.17 -17.94 15.46
N ALA A 139 -8.98 -17.04 14.47
CA ALA A 139 -8.80 -17.43 13.08
C ALA A 139 -7.36 -17.87 12.74
N ILE A 140 -6.38 -17.53 13.58
CA ILE A 140 -4.97 -17.91 13.39
C ILE A 140 -4.76 -19.36 13.83
N ASP A 141 -4.21 -20.19 12.95
CA ASP A 141 -3.83 -21.58 13.21
C ASP A 141 -2.37 -21.87 12.84
N GLU A 142 -1.97 -23.15 12.85
CA GLU A 142 -0.58 -23.57 12.55
C GLU A 142 -0.19 -23.33 11.09
N LYS A 143 -1.17 -23.22 10.18
CA LYS A 143 -0.96 -22.96 8.74
C LYS A 143 -0.99 -21.48 8.39
N THR A 144 -1.36 -20.62 9.33
CA THR A 144 -1.41 -19.18 9.10
C THR A 144 0.00 -18.62 8.93
N LYS A 145 0.25 -17.92 7.83
CA LYS A 145 1.58 -17.36 7.49
C LYS A 145 1.66 -15.86 7.64
N ALA A 146 0.53 -15.16 7.62
CA ALA A 146 0.50 -13.71 7.80
C ALA A 146 -0.87 -13.25 8.33
N VAL A 147 -0.87 -12.14 9.05
CA VAL A 147 -2.05 -11.30 9.26
C VAL A 147 -1.92 -10.09 8.34
N PHE A 148 -3.02 -9.68 7.70
CA PHE A 148 -3.02 -8.57 6.74
C PHE A 148 -4.10 -7.54 7.09
N CYS A 149 -3.77 -6.24 6.98
CA CYS A 149 -4.74 -5.15 7.06
C CYS A 149 -4.33 -3.95 6.22
N GLU A 150 -5.28 -3.03 5.96
CA GLU A 150 -5.00 -1.68 5.47
C GLU A 150 -4.94 -0.71 6.66
N SER A 151 -3.97 0.22 6.67
CA SER A 151 -3.87 1.22 7.74
C SER A 151 -5.07 2.16 7.78
N ILE A 152 -5.50 2.62 6.59
CA ILE A 152 -6.74 3.34 6.34
C ILE A 152 -7.45 2.64 5.18
N GLY A 153 -8.63 2.12 5.43
CA GLY A 153 -9.40 1.36 4.44
C GLY A 153 -10.03 2.24 3.35
N ASN A 154 -10.19 1.68 2.17
CA ASN A 154 -10.81 2.31 1.01
C ASN A 154 -11.89 1.41 0.39
N PRO A 155 -13.17 1.84 0.30
CA PRO A 155 -13.67 3.20 0.47
C PRO A 155 -14.15 3.57 1.88
N ALA A 156 -14.18 2.63 2.82
CA ALA A 156 -14.83 2.78 4.12
C ALA A 156 -14.18 3.83 5.05
N GLY A 157 -12.92 4.23 4.82
CA GLY A 157 -12.22 5.21 5.65
C GLY A 157 -11.99 4.76 7.11
N ASN A 158 -12.17 3.47 7.39
CA ASN A 158 -11.88 2.88 8.69
C ASN A 158 -10.38 2.90 8.98
N ILE A 159 -10.01 3.05 10.25
CA ILE A 159 -8.61 3.00 10.70
C ILE A 159 -8.46 1.82 11.65
N VAL A 160 -7.50 0.93 11.34
CA VAL A 160 -7.23 -0.28 12.13
C VAL A 160 -6.29 0.05 13.30
N ASP A 161 -6.55 -0.51 14.47
CA ASP A 161 -5.60 -0.51 15.59
C ASP A 161 -4.45 -1.50 15.30
N ILE A 162 -3.45 -1.00 14.58
CA ILE A 162 -2.27 -1.77 14.13
C ILE A 162 -1.54 -2.36 15.33
N THR A 163 -1.40 -1.61 16.43
CA THR A 163 -0.66 -2.07 17.62
C THR A 163 -1.32 -3.29 18.25
N ARG A 164 -2.63 -3.26 18.37
CA ARG A 164 -3.39 -4.39 18.93
C ARG A 164 -3.35 -5.59 18.00
N LEU A 165 -3.47 -5.38 16.69
CA LEU A 165 -3.43 -6.45 15.70
C LEU A 165 -2.04 -7.10 15.62
N ALA A 166 -0.96 -6.28 15.68
CA ALA A 166 0.42 -6.78 15.75
C ALA A 166 0.65 -7.66 16.99
N ALA A 167 0.15 -7.24 18.16
CA ALA A 167 0.27 -8.04 19.38
C ALA A 167 -0.42 -9.41 19.26
N ILE A 168 -1.57 -9.47 18.57
CA ILE A 168 -2.27 -10.74 18.30
C ILE A 168 -1.45 -11.60 17.32
N ALA A 169 -0.99 -11.05 16.22
CA ALA A 169 -0.17 -11.77 15.24
C ALA A 169 1.10 -12.35 15.88
N HIS A 170 1.82 -11.54 16.64
CA HIS A 170 3.06 -11.95 17.30
C HIS A 170 2.85 -13.00 18.41
N LYS A 171 1.73 -12.96 19.15
CA LYS A 171 1.35 -14.01 20.10
C LYS A 171 1.35 -15.39 19.46
N HIS A 172 0.99 -15.48 18.18
CA HIS A 172 0.95 -16.72 17.40
C HIS A 172 2.23 -16.96 16.56
N GLY A 173 3.24 -16.10 16.66
CA GLY A 173 4.47 -16.19 15.86
C GLY A 173 4.21 -15.97 14.35
N VAL A 174 3.32 -15.05 14.02
CA VAL A 174 2.92 -14.70 12.65
C VAL A 174 3.22 -13.23 12.40
N PRO A 175 3.80 -12.84 11.23
CA PRO A 175 4.05 -11.43 10.91
C PRO A 175 2.76 -10.69 10.56
N LEU A 176 2.73 -9.38 10.88
CA LEU A 176 1.70 -8.45 10.43
C LEU A 176 2.16 -7.71 9.17
N ILE A 177 1.38 -7.84 8.10
CA ILE A 177 1.55 -7.08 6.84
C ILE A 177 0.52 -5.95 6.82
N VAL A 178 0.97 -4.72 6.61
CA VAL A 178 0.11 -3.54 6.54
C VAL A 178 0.20 -2.90 5.15
N ASP A 179 -0.91 -2.78 4.46
CA ASP A 179 -1.01 -1.90 3.29
C ASP A 179 -1.16 -0.45 3.78
N ASN A 180 -0.09 0.33 3.60
CA ASN A 180 -0.01 1.71 4.06
C ASN A 180 -0.20 2.73 2.92
N THR A 181 -0.85 2.30 1.83
CA THR A 181 -1.04 3.10 0.60
C THR A 181 -1.73 4.42 0.88
N VAL A 182 -2.78 4.43 1.70
CA VAL A 182 -3.63 5.61 1.93
C VAL A 182 -3.00 6.57 2.93
N ALA A 183 -2.46 6.05 4.03
CA ALA A 183 -1.79 6.89 5.03
C ALA A 183 -0.42 7.38 4.56
N THR A 184 0.30 6.59 3.79
CA THR A 184 1.71 6.83 3.41
C THR A 184 2.64 6.89 4.65
N PRO A 185 3.96 6.80 4.51
CA PRO A 185 4.87 6.96 5.65
C PRO A 185 4.81 8.36 6.28
N TYR A 186 4.13 9.30 5.64
CA TYR A 186 3.96 10.66 6.17
C TYR A 186 2.92 10.74 7.29
N LEU A 187 1.78 10.05 7.17
CA LEU A 187 0.74 10.05 8.20
C LEU A 187 0.90 8.91 9.21
N CYS A 188 1.36 7.74 8.77
CA CYS A 188 1.51 6.55 9.60
C CYS A 188 2.79 5.80 9.24
N ARG A 189 3.53 5.36 10.26
CA ARG A 189 4.67 4.46 10.12
C ARG A 189 4.37 3.15 10.84
N PRO A 190 3.81 2.15 10.15
CA PRO A 190 3.31 0.92 10.78
C PRO A 190 4.37 0.15 11.56
N PHE A 191 5.66 0.25 11.21
CA PHE A 191 6.76 -0.38 11.96
C PHE A 191 6.93 0.17 13.38
N GLU A 192 6.53 1.41 13.63
CA GLU A 192 6.52 2.01 14.98
C GLU A 192 5.35 1.48 15.82
N LEU A 193 4.34 0.87 15.15
CA LEU A 193 3.14 0.31 15.75
C LEU A 193 3.18 -1.23 15.83
N GLY A 194 4.30 -1.86 15.43
CA GLY A 194 4.52 -3.29 15.53
C GLY A 194 4.29 -4.09 14.25
N ALA A 195 4.02 -3.47 13.11
CA ALA A 195 4.01 -4.18 11.83
C ALA A 195 5.41 -4.73 11.47
N ASP A 196 5.44 -5.81 10.70
CA ASP A 196 6.68 -6.45 10.25
C ASP A 196 6.97 -6.17 8.79
N ILE A 197 5.93 -6.10 7.98
CA ILE A 197 6.01 -5.87 6.54
C ILE A 197 5.01 -4.77 6.18
N VAL A 198 5.44 -3.85 5.32
CA VAL A 198 4.57 -2.80 4.78
C VAL A 198 4.53 -2.93 3.26
N VAL A 199 3.36 -2.75 2.68
CA VAL A 199 3.19 -2.65 1.23
C VAL A 199 2.56 -1.32 0.84
N HIS A 200 2.88 -0.83 -0.36
CA HIS A 200 2.23 0.35 -0.94
C HIS A 200 1.93 0.15 -2.41
N SER A 201 0.82 0.69 -2.84
CA SER A 201 0.66 1.10 -4.23
C SER A 201 1.34 2.47 -4.41
N LEU A 202 2.53 2.48 -5.01
CA LEU A 202 3.26 3.72 -5.34
C LEU A 202 2.51 4.60 -6.37
N THR A 203 1.55 4.01 -7.06
CA THR A 203 0.64 4.64 -8.03
C THR A 203 -0.17 5.78 -7.41
N LYS A 204 -0.44 5.70 -6.09
CA LYS A 204 -1.37 6.56 -5.36
C LYS A 204 -0.66 7.81 -4.83
N TYR A 205 -0.86 8.18 -3.58
CA TYR A 205 -0.29 9.39 -2.97
C TYR A 205 1.23 9.53 -3.12
N ILE A 206 1.99 8.42 -3.09
CA ILE A 206 3.46 8.49 -3.22
C ILE A 206 3.85 9.05 -4.59
N GLY A 207 3.33 8.51 -5.68
CA GLY A 207 3.51 9.06 -7.03
C GLY A 207 2.75 10.38 -7.24
N GLY A 208 1.49 10.43 -6.81
CA GLY A 208 0.67 11.63 -6.66
C GLY A 208 0.22 12.35 -7.92
N HIS A 209 0.48 11.83 -9.12
CA HIS A 209 0.24 12.52 -10.39
C HIS A 209 -0.57 11.70 -11.41
N GLY A 210 -0.94 10.46 -11.09
CA GLY A 210 -1.68 9.58 -12.00
C GLY A 210 -0.92 9.17 -13.27
N THR A 211 0.41 9.31 -13.29
CA THR A 211 1.25 9.09 -14.49
C THR A 211 1.92 7.73 -14.51
N SER A 212 2.19 7.13 -13.34
CA SER A 212 3.00 5.91 -13.24
C SER A 212 2.40 4.90 -12.29
N ILE A 213 2.39 3.64 -12.72
CA ILE A 213 2.00 2.51 -11.89
C ILE A 213 3.25 1.92 -11.25
N GLY A 214 3.17 1.62 -9.95
CA GLY A 214 4.21 0.96 -9.19
C GLY A 214 3.68 0.41 -7.87
N GLY A 215 4.46 -0.48 -7.27
CA GLY A 215 4.23 -1.00 -5.92
C GLY A 215 5.56 -1.15 -5.18
N VAL A 216 5.50 -1.33 -3.88
CA VAL A 216 6.69 -1.60 -3.07
C VAL A 216 6.33 -2.48 -1.87
N ILE A 217 7.24 -3.37 -1.53
CA ILE A 217 7.26 -4.13 -0.27
C ILE A 217 8.40 -3.57 0.56
N VAL A 218 8.16 -3.32 1.85
CA VAL A 218 9.18 -2.87 2.80
C VAL A 218 9.24 -3.87 3.94
N ASP A 219 10.46 -4.25 4.32
CA ASP A 219 10.74 -5.18 5.41
C ASP A 219 11.26 -4.40 6.62
N SER A 220 10.69 -4.63 7.80
CA SER A 220 11.21 -4.05 9.05
C SER A 220 12.54 -4.65 9.47
N GLY A 221 12.81 -5.91 9.09
CA GLY A 221 13.92 -6.73 9.58
C GLY A 221 13.77 -7.20 11.03
N LYS A 222 12.60 -7.00 11.64
CA LYS A 222 12.40 -7.26 13.08
C LYS A 222 11.73 -8.58 13.39
N PHE A 223 11.04 -9.19 12.42
CA PHE A 223 10.37 -10.47 12.65
C PHE A 223 11.40 -11.60 12.81
N ASP A 224 11.29 -12.36 13.89
CA ASP A 224 12.22 -13.46 14.18
C ASP A 224 11.84 -14.73 13.40
N TRP A 225 12.34 -14.83 12.16
CA TRP A 225 12.13 -15.98 11.30
C TRP A 225 12.73 -17.27 11.87
N VAL A 226 13.85 -17.17 12.64
CA VAL A 226 14.57 -18.31 13.21
C VAL A 226 13.81 -18.90 14.39
N ALA A 227 13.27 -18.06 15.28
CA ALA A 227 12.42 -18.53 16.39
C ALA A 227 11.16 -19.24 15.88
N ASN A 228 10.65 -18.83 14.69
CA ASN A 228 9.45 -19.39 14.07
C ASN A 228 9.76 -20.34 12.90
N LYS A 229 10.95 -21.00 12.87
CA LYS A 229 11.45 -21.79 11.74
C LYS A 229 10.53 -22.93 11.31
N THR A 230 9.80 -23.56 12.21
CA THR A 230 8.86 -24.65 11.87
C THR A 230 7.70 -24.13 11.02
N ARG A 231 7.23 -22.90 11.28
CA ARG A 231 6.18 -22.24 10.49
C ARG A 231 6.73 -21.70 9.18
N PHE A 232 7.98 -21.21 9.16
CA PHE A 232 8.61 -20.56 8.01
C PHE A 232 9.83 -21.35 7.50
N ALA A 233 9.60 -22.62 7.14
CA ALA A 233 10.62 -23.47 6.53
C ALA A 233 11.24 -22.81 5.27
N VAL A 234 10.44 -22.12 4.47
CA VAL A 234 10.86 -21.38 3.26
C VAL A 234 11.96 -20.33 3.50
N MET A 235 12.15 -19.86 4.74
CA MET A 235 13.21 -18.94 5.14
C MET A 235 14.42 -19.66 5.74
N ASN A 236 14.21 -20.87 6.32
CA ASN A 236 15.15 -21.54 7.21
C ASN A 236 15.70 -22.86 6.65
N GLU A 237 15.20 -23.31 5.49
CA GLU A 237 15.64 -24.52 4.81
C GLU A 237 16.29 -24.17 3.45
N PRO A 238 17.16 -25.05 2.91
CA PRO A 238 17.80 -24.81 1.62
C PRO A 238 16.76 -24.67 0.49
N ASP A 239 16.75 -23.54 -0.20
CA ASP A 239 15.86 -23.29 -1.35
C ASP A 239 16.44 -23.92 -2.63
N PRO A 240 15.82 -24.98 -3.18
CA PRO A 240 16.30 -25.63 -4.40
C PRO A 240 16.18 -24.73 -5.63
N SER A 241 15.31 -23.71 -5.61
CA SER A 241 15.15 -22.76 -6.71
C SER A 241 16.23 -21.70 -6.78
N TYR A 242 17.03 -21.57 -5.69
CA TYR A 242 18.12 -20.60 -5.60
C TYR A 242 19.37 -21.19 -4.93
N HIS A 243 20.03 -22.12 -5.62
CA HIS A 243 21.32 -22.73 -5.25
C HIS A 243 21.39 -23.35 -3.82
N GLY A 244 20.26 -23.71 -3.23
CA GLY A 244 20.22 -24.24 -1.87
C GLY A 244 20.47 -23.20 -0.77
N VAL A 245 20.24 -21.92 -1.03
CA VAL A 245 20.42 -20.85 -0.05
C VAL A 245 19.41 -21.00 1.08
N VAL A 246 19.90 -20.88 2.33
CA VAL A 246 19.10 -20.65 3.53
C VAL A 246 19.06 -19.14 3.78
N TYR A 247 17.92 -18.50 3.58
CA TYR A 247 17.83 -17.03 3.55
C TYR A 247 18.19 -16.40 4.89
N THR A 248 17.77 -17.00 6.01
CA THR A 248 18.09 -16.50 7.35
C THR A 248 19.60 -16.56 7.65
N GLU A 249 20.32 -17.55 7.12
CA GLU A 249 21.77 -17.66 7.28
C GLU A 249 22.53 -16.70 6.34
N ALA A 250 22.05 -16.60 5.08
CA ALA A 250 22.75 -15.80 4.06
C ALA A 250 22.53 -14.30 4.19
N LEU A 251 21.34 -13.87 4.64
CA LEU A 251 20.89 -12.47 4.61
C LEU A 251 20.47 -11.92 5.99
N GLY A 252 20.41 -12.77 7.04
CA GLY A 252 20.06 -12.36 8.40
C GLY A 252 18.69 -11.63 8.44
N GLU A 253 18.70 -10.41 8.96
CA GLU A 253 17.49 -9.58 9.07
C GLU A 253 16.83 -9.29 7.72
N ALA A 254 17.57 -9.28 6.61
CA ALA A 254 17.06 -9.04 5.25
C ALA A 254 16.56 -10.32 4.55
N ALA A 255 16.39 -11.44 5.25
CA ALA A 255 15.98 -12.73 4.70
C ALA A 255 14.68 -12.63 3.89
N TYR A 256 13.67 -11.95 4.42
CA TYR A 256 12.36 -11.82 3.78
C TYR A 256 12.43 -10.99 2.50
N ILE A 257 12.98 -9.78 2.57
CA ILE A 257 13.01 -8.90 1.37
C ILE A 257 13.95 -9.45 0.30
N GLY A 258 15.04 -10.13 0.71
CA GLY A 258 15.94 -10.82 -0.20
C GLY A 258 15.24 -11.97 -0.93
N ARG A 259 14.49 -12.81 -0.21
CA ARG A 259 13.68 -13.88 -0.80
C ARG A 259 12.61 -13.32 -1.74
N CYS A 260 11.93 -12.24 -1.37
CA CYS A 260 10.95 -11.57 -2.25
C CYS A 260 11.56 -11.19 -3.61
N ARG A 261 12.81 -10.74 -3.62
CA ARG A 261 13.54 -10.35 -4.85
C ARG A 261 13.90 -11.54 -5.72
N VAL A 262 14.44 -12.60 -5.11
CA VAL A 262 15.02 -13.73 -5.87
C VAL A 262 14.04 -14.87 -6.13
N VAL A 263 12.87 -14.89 -5.50
CA VAL A 263 11.84 -15.91 -5.75
C VAL A 263 10.64 -15.31 -6.47
N PRO A 264 9.67 -14.60 -5.83
CA PRO A 264 8.50 -14.17 -6.57
C PRO A 264 8.82 -13.15 -7.67
N LEU A 265 9.62 -12.12 -7.43
CA LEU A 265 9.94 -11.14 -8.47
C LEU A 265 10.74 -11.76 -9.62
N ARG A 266 11.83 -12.47 -9.32
CA ARG A 266 12.68 -13.07 -10.35
C ARG A 266 11.92 -14.03 -11.23
N ASN A 267 11.06 -14.87 -10.64
CA ASN A 267 10.44 -15.99 -11.33
C ASN A 267 9.14 -15.62 -12.06
N THR A 268 8.38 -14.61 -11.56
CA THR A 268 7.09 -14.19 -12.16
C THR A 268 7.15 -12.84 -12.87
N GLY A 269 8.17 -12.00 -12.60
CA GLY A 269 8.62 -10.94 -13.50
C GLY A 269 7.90 -9.60 -13.41
N ALA A 270 7.07 -9.31 -12.39
CA ALA A 270 6.40 -8.01 -12.26
C ALA A 270 7.35 -6.89 -11.78
N ALA A 271 8.41 -6.64 -12.55
CA ALA A 271 9.41 -5.62 -12.28
C ALA A 271 8.90 -4.21 -12.65
N ILE A 272 9.24 -3.21 -11.85
CA ILE A 272 9.00 -1.80 -12.17
C ILE A 272 10.00 -1.32 -13.25
N SER A 273 9.55 -0.46 -14.17
CA SER A 273 10.49 0.17 -15.11
C SER A 273 11.29 1.28 -14.43
N PRO A 274 12.57 1.51 -14.83
CA PRO A 274 13.35 2.62 -14.30
C PRO A 274 12.70 3.99 -14.52
N MET A 275 11.98 4.17 -15.62
CA MET A 275 11.24 5.40 -15.91
C MET A 275 10.10 5.63 -14.89
N ASN A 276 9.30 4.58 -14.59
CA ASN A 276 8.25 4.69 -13.58
C ASN A 276 8.84 4.95 -12.18
N ALA A 277 9.94 4.28 -11.84
CA ALA A 277 10.65 4.52 -10.59
C ALA A 277 11.10 5.99 -10.47
N PHE A 278 11.66 6.57 -11.53
CA PHE A 278 12.06 7.97 -11.59
C PHE A 278 10.87 8.93 -11.41
N GLN A 279 9.77 8.71 -12.14
CA GLN A 279 8.57 9.57 -12.03
C GLN A 279 7.93 9.48 -10.64
N ILE A 280 7.90 8.29 -10.05
CA ILE A 280 7.41 8.10 -8.67
C ILE A 280 8.30 8.82 -7.67
N MET A 281 9.64 8.79 -7.84
CA MET A 281 10.55 9.56 -6.99
C MET A 281 10.29 11.06 -7.01
N GLN A 282 9.96 11.63 -8.18
CA GLN A 282 9.58 13.05 -8.27
C GLN A 282 8.33 13.37 -7.43
N GLY A 283 7.32 12.48 -7.47
CA GLY A 283 6.14 12.61 -6.60
C GLY A 283 6.50 12.45 -5.12
N LEU A 284 7.36 11.49 -4.79
CA LEU A 284 7.81 11.22 -3.42
C LEU A 284 8.47 12.45 -2.77
N GLU A 285 9.24 13.20 -3.53
CA GLU A 285 9.96 14.38 -3.05
C GLU A 285 9.05 15.48 -2.47
N THR A 286 7.79 15.54 -2.92
CA THR A 286 6.79 16.51 -2.44
C THR A 286 5.67 15.88 -1.61
N LEU A 287 5.84 14.62 -1.19
CA LEU A 287 4.80 13.85 -0.51
C LEU A 287 4.24 14.57 0.71
N GLY A 288 5.08 15.06 1.62
CA GLY A 288 4.65 15.72 2.84
C GLY A 288 3.77 16.94 2.58
N LEU A 289 4.21 17.81 1.66
CA LEU A 289 3.45 19.02 1.28
C LEU A 289 2.08 18.68 0.69
N ARG A 290 2.02 17.63 -0.15
CA ARG A 290 0.77 17.18 -0.76
C ARG A 290 -0.16 16.53 0.27
N MET A 291 0.38 15.68 1.15
CA MET A 291 -0.44 15.04 2.19
C MET A 291 -1.06 16.05 3.15
N ASP A 292 -0.33 17.08 3.54
CA ASP A 292 -0.90 18.17 4.37
C ASP A 292 -2.07 18.84 3.66
N ARG A 293 -1.90 19.20 2.38
CA ARG A 293 -2.96 19.86 1.61
C ARG A 293 -4.15 18.93 1.34
N HIS A 294 -3.92 17.66 1.03
CA HIS A 294 -4.98 16.66 0.88
C HIS A 294 -5.82 16.53 2.15
N CYS A 295 -5.17 16.41 3.32
CA CYS A 295 -5.88 16.30 4.60
C CYS A 295 -6.65 17.56 4.94
N GLU A 296 -6.03 18.74 4.78
CA GLU A 296 -6.69 20.03 5.03
C GLU A 296 -7.95 20.21 4.15
N ASN A 297 -7.82 19.95 2.87
CA ASN A 297 -8.94 20.07 1.93
C ASN A 297 -10.05 19.05 2.23
N ALA A 298 -9.68 17.79 2.52
CA ALA A 298 -10.64 16.73 2.84
C ALA A 298 -11.41 17.02 4.13
N GLU A 299 -10.75 17.55 5.17
CA GLU A 299 -11.41 17.92 6.41
C GLU A 299 -12.41 19.07 6.21
N LYS A 300 -12.01 20.12 5.48
CA LYS A 300 -12.92 21.23 5.15
C LYS A 300 -14.12 20.79 4.33
N LEU A 301 -13.89 19.93 3.32
CA LEU A 301 -14.97 19.37 2.51
C LEU A 301 -15.88 18.46 3.35
N ALA A 302 -15.33 17.64 4.24
CA ALA A 302 -16.12 16.78 5.12
C ALA A 302 -17.05 17.61 6.05
N HIS A 303 -16.54 18.69 6.62
CA HIS A 303 -17.36 19.60 7.42
C HIS A 303 -18.47 20.30 6.62
N PHE A 304 -18.17 20.70 5.37
CA PHE A 304 -19.18 21.27 4.47
C PHE A 304 -20.28 20.24 4.17
N LEU A 305 -19.91 19.01 3.82
CA LEU A 305 -20.85 17.93 3.50
C LEU A 305 -21.73 17.56 4.69
N GLN A 306 -21.21 17.58 5.94
CA GLN A 306 -22.01 17.30 7.14
C GLN A 306 -23.16 18.30 7.37
N GLN A 307 -23.07 19.49 6.81
CA GLN A 307 -24.04 20.55 6.98
C GLN A 307 -25.02 20.66 5.79
N HIS A 308 -24.79 19.87 4.73
CA HIS A 308 -25.57 19.97 3.50
C HIS A 308 -26.85 19.10 3.56
N GLU A 309 -28.02 19.67 3.22
CA GLU A 309 -29.33 19.02 3.35
C GLU A 309 -29.52 17.74 2.50
N LYS A 310 -28.76 17.60 1.40
CA LYS A 310 -28.79 16.40 0.52
C LYS A 310 -27.78 15.34 0.94
N VAL A 311 -27.06 15.50 2.04
CA VAL A 311 -26.09 14.53 2.56
C VAL A 311 -26.62 13.89 3.83
N GLU A 312 -26.77 12.56 3.83
CA GLU A 312 -27.33 11.82 4.96
C GLU A 312 -26.26 11.46 6.00
N TRP A 313 -25.06 11.18 5.54
CA TRP A 313 -23.93 10.84 6.41
C TRP A 313 -22.61 11.17 5.73
N VAL A 314 -21.55 11.40 6.53
CA VAL A 314 -20.18 11.62 6.07
C VAL A 314 -19.25 10.70 6.85
N ASN A 315 -18.43 9.95 6.12
CA ASN A 315 -17.40 9.08 6.69
C ASN A 315 -16.01 9.66 6.39
N TYR A 316 -15.42 10.29 7.41
CA TYR A 316 -14.06 10.81 7.42
C TYR A 316 -13.51 10.70 8.84
N ALA A 317 -12.42 9.97 9.02
CA ALA A 317 -11.95 9.57 10.35
C ALA A 317 -11.47 10.74 11.24
N ALA A 318 -11.11 11.89 10.67
CA ALA A 318 -10.73 13.07 11.43
C ALA A 318 -11.92 13.81 12.06
N LEU A 319 -13.15 13.59 11.60
CA LEU A 319 -14.34 14.21 12.18
C LEU A 319 -14.58 13.74 13.62
N PRO A 320 -14.91 14.62 14.57
CA PRO A 320 -15.21 14.23 15.96
C PRO A 320 -16.37 13.25 16.10
N SER A 321 -17.30 13.22 15.13
CA SER A 321 -18.43 12.28 15.07
C SER A 321 -18.04 10.89 14.56
N SER A 322 -16.86 10.73 13.99
CA SER A 322 -16.42 9.45 13.42
C SER A 322 -16.11 8.43 14.53
N PRO A 323 -16.55 7.16 14.40
CA PRO A 323 -16.16 6.10 15.32
C PRO A 323 -14.65 5.86 15.34
N PHE A 324 -13.95 6.26 14.27
CA PHE A 324 -12.49 6.12 14.11
C PHE A 324 -11.70 7.34 14.61
N HIS A 325 -12.35 8.40 15.10
CA HIS A 325 -11.68 9.64 15.49
C HIS A 325 -10.55 9.41 16.50
N LYS A 326 -10.81 8.64 17.57
CA LYS A 326 -9.80 8.33 18.58
C LYS A 326 -8.59 7.59 18.00
N THR A 327 -8.82 6.59 17.15
CA THR A 327 -7.76 5.83 16.48
C THR A 327 -6.98 6.70 15.51
N CYS A 328 -7.68 7.60 14.78
CA CYS A 328 -7.06 8.60 13.92
C CYS A 328 -6.13 9.54 14.70
N GLN A 329 -6.57 10.04 15.85
CA GLN A 329 -5.71 10.88 16.72
C GLN A 329 -4.44 10.13 17.16
N THR A 330 -4.55 8.84 17.47
CA THR A 330 -3.43 8.05 18.00
C THR A 330 -2.45 7.63 16.91
N ILE A 331 -2.96 7.17 15.76
CA ILE A 331 -2.13 6.52 14.72
C ILE A 331 -1.62 7.51 13.69
N THR A 332 -2.42 8.52 13.32
CA THR A 332 -2.11 9.46 12.24
C THR A 332 -2.07 10.93 12.68
N ASN A 333 -2.00 11.18 13.99
CA ASN A 333 -2.01 12.53 14.57
C ASN A 333 -3.20 13.37 14.10
N GLY A 334 -4.37 12.75 13.94
CA GLY A 334 -5.61 13.40 13.54
C GLY A 334 -5.79 13.68 12.06
N LYS A 335 -4.87 13.25 11.19
CA LYS A 335 -4.94 13.42 9.74
C LYS A 335 -5.46 12.13 9.08
N ALA A 336 -6.56 12.19 8.35
CA ALA A 336 -7.25 11.02 7.81
C ALA A 336 -7.10 10.84 6.28
N SER A 337 -6.02 11.38 5.69
CA SER A 337 -5.75 11.39 4.24
C SER A 337 -6.71 12.26 3.42
N GLY A 338 -6.64 12.15 2.10
CA GLY A 338 -7.54 12.87 1.18
C GLY A 338 -8.77 12.05 0.76
N ILE A 339 -9.02 10.89 1.36
CA ILE A 339 -10.20 10.06 1.01
C ILE A 339 -11.33 10.32 2.00
N LEU A 340 -12.49 10.68 1.49
CA LEU A 340 -13.74 10.70 2.23
C LEU A 340 -14.85 10.01 1.44
N SER A 341 -15.87 9.53 2.13
CA SER A 341 -17.11 9.04 1.54
C SER A 341 -18.33 9.64 2.24
N PHE A 342 -19.43 9.75 1.52
CA PHE A 342 -20.66 10.26 2.07
C PHE A 342 -21.88 9.59 1.37
N GLY A 343 -22.98 9.54 2.07
CA GLY A 343 -24.27 9.09 1.53
C GLY A 343 -25.06 10.26 1.02
N ILE A 344 -25.58 10.13 -0.20
CA ILE A 344 -26.41 11.15 -0.84
C ILE A 344 -27.89 10.78 -0.75
N ALA A 345 -28.73 11.73 -0.32
CA ALA A 345 -30.17 11.55 -0.29
C ALA A 345 -30.73 11.22 -1.68
N GLY A 346 -31.54 10.14 -1.78
CA GLY A 346 -32.08 9.65 -3.05
C GLY A 346 -31.31 8.45 -3.64
N GLY A 347 -30.33 7.92 -2.90
CA GLY A 347 -29.67 6.63 -3.19
C GLY A 347 -28.84 6.62 -4.47
N ALA A 348 -28.70 5.45 -5.10
CA ALA A 348 -27.85 5.23 -6.26
C ALA A 348 -28.15 6.18 -7.45
N ALA A 349 -29.42 6.51 -7.68
CA ALA A 349 -29.80 7.40 -8.79
C ALA A 349 -29.34 8.84 -8.55
N ALA A 350 -29.42 9.33 -7.32
CA ALA A 350 -28.91 10.65 -6.95
C ALA A 350 -27.37 10.66 -7.00
N GLY A 351 -26.72 9.62 -6.52
CA GLY A 351 -25.26 9.45 -6.61
C GLY A 351 -24.77 9.49 -8.06
N ALA A 352 -25.47 8.84 -8.98
CA ALA A 352 -25.13 8.89 -10.39
C ALA A 352 -25.27 10.31 -10.98
N ARG A 353 -26.39 11.01 -10.70
CA ARG A 353 -26.58 12.41 -11.15
C ARG A 353 -25.51 13.34 -10.58
N PHE A 354 -25.18 13.20 -9.30
CA PHE A 354 -24.10 13.96 -8.66
C PHE A 354 -22.78 13.78 -9.40
N ILE A 355 -22.37 12.52 -9.64
CA ILE A 355 -21.11 12.22 -10.35
C ILE A 355 -21.14 12.80 -11.78
N ASP A 356 -22.27 12.69 -12.48
CA ASP A 356 -22.39 13.19 -13.85
C ASP A 356 -22.40 14.73 -13.94
N ALA A 357 -22.81 15.42 -12.89
CA ALA A 357 -22.85 16.87 -12.80
C ALA A 357 -21.50 17.52 -12.43
N LEU A 358 -20.51 16.77 -11.93
CA LEU A 358 -19.20 17.31 -11.61
C LEU A 358 -18.49 17.86 -12.86
N GLU A 359 -17.95 19.09 -12.75
CA GLU A 359 -17.26 19.80 -13.83
C GLU A 359 -15.74 19.80 -13.69
N MET A 360 -15.21 20.07 -12.50
CA MET A 360 -13.78 20.12 -12.21
C MET A 360 -13.26 18.80 -11.61
N VAL A 361 -13.99 18.22 -10.67
CA VAL A 361 -13.64 16.94 -10.05
C VAL A 361 -13.79 15.83 -11.08
N LEU A 362 -12.69 15.09 -11.30
CA LEU A 362 -12.62 14.09 -12.37
C LEU A 362 -13.39 12.82 -12.00
N ARG A 363 -14.21 12.34 -12.92
CA ARG A 363 -14.99 11.09 -12.80
C ARG A 363 -14.14 9.90 -13.22
N LEU A 364 -13.46 9.28 -12.26
CA LEU A 364 -12.61 8.11 -12.51
C LEU A 364 -12.32 7.31 -11.24
N VAL A 365 -11.80 6.11 -11.44
CA VAL A 365 -11.44 5.18 -10.37
C VAL A 365 -9.95 5.27 -10.10
N ASN A 366 -9.53 6.22 -9.29
CA ASN A 366 -8.20 6.31 -8.69
C ASN A 366 -8.31 7.03 -7.33
N ILE A 367 -7.18 7.18 -6.62
CA ILE A 367 -7.05 7.94 -5.38
C ILE A 367 -5.66 8.55 -5.31
N GLY A 368 -5.50 9.61 -4.51
CA GLY A 368 -4.19 10.17 -4.20
C GLY A 368 -3.51 10.92 -5.34
N ASP A 369 -4.26 11.29 -6.38
CA ASP A 369 -3.80 12.23 -7.41
C ASP A 369 -3.84 13.66 -6.86
N ALA A 370 -2.99 14.53 -7.38
CA ALA A 370 -3.01 15.97 -7.09
C ALA A 370 -4.37 16.62 -7.45
N LYS A 371 -5.09 16.03 -8.42
CA LYS A 371 -6.45 16.44 -8.79
C LYS A 371 -7.49 15.72 -7.95
N SER A 372 -8.61 16.39 -7.68
CA SER A 372 -9.77 15.80 -7.03
C SER A 372 -10.48 14.81 -7.96
N LEU A 373 -10.82 13.64 -7.43
CA LEU A 373 -11.41 12.52 -8.15
C LEU A 373 -12.65 12.04 -7.42
N ALA A 374 -13.70 11.66 -8.16
CA ALA A 374 -14.91 11.09 -7.58
C ALA A 374 -15.34 9.80 -8.30
N CYS A 375 -15.95 8.90 -7.55
CA CYS A 375 -16.64 7.73 -8.09
C CYS A 375 -17.80 7.31 -7.20
N HIS A 376 -18.70 6.52 -7.78
CA HIS A 376 -19.79 5.83 -7.09
C HIS A 376 -19.41 4.35 -6.99
N PRO A 377 -18.86 3.85 -5.87
CA PRO A 377 -18.26 2.53 -5.77
C PRO A 377 -19.20 1.38 -6.12
N ALA A 378 -20.45 1.43 -5.68
CA ALA A 378 -21.43 0.37 -5.97
C ALA A 378 -21.66 0.15 -7.47
N SER A 379 -21.61 1.21 -8.29
CA SER A 379 -21.78 1.11 -9.75
C SER A 379 -20.45 0.92 -10.52
N THR A 380 -19.30 1.05 -9.86
CA THR A 380 -17.99 1.03 -10.53
C THR A 380 -17.03 -0.01 -9.92
N THR A 381 -16.31 0.34 -8.86
CA THR A 381 -15.23 -0.49 -8.28
C THR A 381 -15.73 -1.77 -7.63
N HIS A 382 -16.97 -1.81 -7.15
CA HIS A 382 -17.58 -2.92 -6.44
C HIS A 382 -18.78 -3.52 -7.17
N ARG A 383 -18.98 -3.15 -8.45
CA ARG A 383 -20.12 -3.64 -9.26
C ARG A 383 -20.20 -5.17 -9.39
N GLN A 384 -19.09 -5.86 -9.15
CA GLN A 384 -19.01 -7.32 -9.23
C GLN A 384 -19.50 -8.02 -7.97
N LEU A 385 -19.64 -7.28 -6.85
CA LEU A 385 -20.06 -7.79 -5.56
C LEU A 385 -21.59 -7.86 -5.48
N ASN A 386 -22.08 -8.90 -4.82
CA ASN A 386 -23.49 -8.99 -4.44
C ASN A 386 -23.81 -8.11 -3.23
N ALA A 387 -25.08 -8.02 -2.82
CA ALA A 387 -25.50 -7.13 -1.74
C ALA A 387 -24.85 -7.46 -0.38
N GLU A 388 -24.61 -8.75 -0.09
CA GLU A 388 -23.95 -9.19 1.15
C GLU A 388 -22.47 -8.82 1.14
N GLU A 389 -21.80 -9.02 0.01
CA GLU A 389 -20.39 -8.65 -0.18
C GLU A 389 -20.18 -7.13 -0.15
N LEU A 390 -21.10 -6.35 -0.73
CA LEU A 390 -21.09 -4.88 -0.64
C LEU A 390 -21.22 -4.42 0.82
N ALA A 391 -22.16 -4.99 1.56
CA ALA A 391 -22.34 -4.68 2.98
C ALA A 391 -21.10 -5.03 3.80
N ALA A 392 -20.48 -6.21 3.56
CA ALA A 392 -19.25 -6.64 4.21
C ALA A 392 -18.05 -5.73 3.87
N ALA A 393 -18.01 -5.16 2.66
CA ALA A 393 -17.03 -4.18 2.23
C ALA A 393 -17.32 -2.74 2.74
N GLY A 394 -18.45 -2.51 3.41
CA GLY A 394 -18.88 -1.19 3.87
C GLY A 394 -19.30 -0.25 2.75
N VAL A 395 -19.85 -0.79 1.66
CA VAL A 395 -20.30 -0.03 0.48
C VAL A 395 -21.82 -0.09 0.40
N SER A 396 -22.49 1.05 0.66
CA SER A 396 -23.92 1.22 0.43
C SER A 396 -24.23 1.77 -0.98
N GLU A 397 -25.47 1.63 -1.43
CA GLU A 397 -25.89 2.10 -2.76
C GLU A 397 -25.87 3.62 -2.90
N ASP A 398 -25.99 4.36 -1.81
CA ASP A 398 -25.94 5.83 -1.74
C ASP A 398 -24.53 6.39 -1.61
N LEU A 399 -23.51 5.50 -1.44
CA LEU A 399 -22.15 5.91 -1.16
C LEU A 399 -21.46 6.57 -2.35
N VAL A 400 -21.06 7.82 -2.17
CA VAL A 400 -20.13 8.53 -3.05
C VAL A 400 -18.79 8.63 -2.38
N ARG A 401 -17.69 8.30 -3.10
CA ARG A 401 -16.32 8.47 -2.63
C ARG A 401 -15.64 9.61 -3.39
N ILE A 402 -15.01 10.52 -2.65
CA ILE A 402 -14.13 11.56 -3.19
C ILE A 402 -12.70 11.30 -2.70
N SER A 403 -11.74 11.33 -3.62
CA SER A 403 -10.32 11.51 -3.32
C SER A 403 -10.00 12.98 -3.56
N VAL A 404 -9.93 13.74 -2.48
CA VAL A 404 -9.76 15.19 -2.51
C VAL A 404 -8.34 15.54 -2.91
N GLY A 405 -8.19 16.41 -3.89
CA GLY A 405 -6.91 16.88 -4.43
C GLY A 405 -6.33 18.08 -3.68
N ILE A 406 -5.37 18.73 -4.31
CA ILE A 406 -4.65 19.88 -3.73
C ILE A 406 -5.07 21.22 -4.35
N GLU A 407 -6.16 21.27 -5.10
CA GLU A 407 -6.77 22.48 -5.65
C GLU A 407 -7.18 23.44 -4.53
N HIS A 408 -7.59 24.66 -4.89
CA HIS A 408 -8.15 25.57 -3.91
C HIS A 408 -9.47 25.00 -3.36
N ILE A 409 -9.63 24.99 -2.03
CA ILE A 409 -10.79 24.34 -1.40
C ILE A 409 -12.12 24.96 -1.81
N ASP A 410 -12.18 26.27 -2.04
CA ASP A 410 -13.40 26.92 -2.47
C ASP A 410 -13.86 26.47 -3.85
N ASP A 411 -12.94 26.15 -4.76
CA ASP A 411 -13.26 25.61 -6.08
C ASP A 411 -13.81 24.18 -5.97
N ILE A 412 -13.22 23.34 -5.08
CA ILE A 412 -13.73 22.00 -4.81
C ILE A 412 -15.15 22.07 -4.23
N ILE A 413 -15.37 22.94 -3.23
CA ILE A 413 -16.69 23.12 -2.59
C ILE A 413 -17.70 23.66 -3.61
N ALA A 414 -17.31 24.60 -4.47
CA ALA A 414 -18.22 25.14 -5.49
C ALA A 414 -18.67 24.07 -6.49
N ASP A 415 -17.75 23.22 -6.98
CA ASP A 415 -18.07 22.12 -7.89
C ASP A 415 -18.95 21.06 -7.23
N VAL A 416 -18.64 20.68 -5.98
CA VAL A 416 -19.47 19.74 -5.21
C VAL A 416 -20.87 20.33 -4.93
N THR A 417 -20.99 21.63 -4.62
CA THR A 417 -22.27 22.29 -4.35
C THR A 417 -23.17 22.24 -5.59
N GLN A 418 -22.68 22.71 -6.74
CA GLN A 418 -23.48 22.72 -7.96
C GLN A 418 -23.89 21.30 -8.40
N ALA A 419 -23.04 20.28 -8.15
CA ALA A 419 -23.36 18.90 -8.44
C ALA A 419 -24.42 18.33 -7.48
N LEU A 420 -24.38 18.68 -6.19
CA LEU A 420 -25.42 18.32 -5.22
C LEU A 420 -26.77 18.95 -5.57
N GLU A 421 -26.80 20.18 -6.10
CA GLU A 421 -28.05 20.84 -6.52
C GLU A 421 -28.75 20.08 -7.64
N GLN A 422 -28.00 19.37 -8.49
CA GLN A 422 -28.52 18.59 -9.64
C GLN A 422 -28.80 17.11 -9.28
N ALA A 423 -28.47 16.67 -8.09
CA ALA A 423 -28.57 15.28 -7.66
C ALA A 423 -29.98 14.86 -7.20
#